data_efb43bf48005555b1cdb1b170c072597
#
_entry.id   efb43bf48005555b1cdb1b170c072597
#
_cell.length_a   1.000
_cell.length_b   1.000
_cell.length_c   1.000
_cell.angle_alpha   90.00
_cell.angle_beta   90.00
_cell.angle_gamma   90.00
#
_symmetry.space_group_name_H-M   'P 1'
#
loop_
_entity.id
_entity.type
_entity.pdbx_description
1 polymer ?
#
loop_
_entity_poly.entity_id
_entity_poly.type
_entity_poly.pdbx_seq_one_letter_code
_entity_poly.pdbx_strand_id
1 'polypeptide(L)'
;MGWGGQEIRILTEARGFLDRGHRVVLYATPGSRIAAEAPGYGVPLVTLPIGRKRPAGVAALARALKAARHDVVNTHSSTDSWLAAVAVRMLRDPPVLVRTRHVSVPVPNDPGTRWLYRKATARVVTTGEALRLQLVRDNGLDPARVESIPTGIDASAYAALPQDEARRLVGLPLDVPIVGIVATLRSWKGHRHLVDSLTKVSTPHTMLAIVGDGPQREVLERHVDAQGLVGRVRFAGQQRDVAPWLGALDVFALPSTANEGVPQALLQAMFAGVPCVTTAAGAIPEIARDGETALVVPPADPAALASAIDRLLADRALGTRLASAARAYVTPRFGLATMLDRMDKAFRRAIEDAKR
;
A
#
# COMPACT_ATOMS: atom_id res chain seq x y z
N MET A 1 15.23 5.92 -4.67
CA MET A 1 14.31 4.88 -4.20
C MET A 1 13.04 5.57 -3.72
N GLY A 2 11.87 5.04 -4.09
CA GLY A 2 10.59 5.69 -3.81
C GLY A 2 10.18 5.61 -2.33
N TRP A 3 9.12 6.33 -2.01
CA TRP A 3 8.37 6.23 -0.76
C TRP A 3 6.93 5.91 -1.11
N GLY A 4 6.37 4.89 -0.51
CA GLY A 4 5.01 4.46 -0.81
C GLY A 4 4.49 3.44 0.20
N GLY A 5 3.40 2.79 -0.14
CA GLY A 5 2.72 1.84 0.75
C GLY A 5 3.59 0.68 1.23
N GLN A 6 4.57 0.25 0.45
CA GLN A 6 5.50 -0.80 0.86
C GLN A 6 6.37 -0.36 2.05
N GLU A 7 7.01 0.81 1.96
CA GLU A 7 7.88 1.34 3.00
C GLU A 7 7.12 1.66 4.26
N ILE A 8 5.93 2.26 4.13
CA ILE A 8 5.02 2.53 5.26
C ILE A 8 4.65 1.22 5.97
N ARG A 9 4.24 0.19 5.22
CA ARG A 9 3.93 -1.13 5.81
C ARG A 9 5.12 -1.69 6.59
N ILE A 10 6.32 -1.69 6.01
CA ILE A 10 7.52 -2.23 6.67
C ILE A 10 7.75 -1.54 8.02
N LEU A 11 7.70 -0.21 8.06
CA LEU A 11 7.93 0.55 9.28
C LEU A 11 6.80 0.38 10.30
N THR A 12 5.54 0.38 9.85
CA THR A 12 4.38 0.17 10.74
C THR A 12 4.36 -1.25 11.30
N GLU A 13 4.67 -2.27 10.50
CA GLU A 13 4.79 -3.66 10.94
C GLU A 13 5.94 -3.81 11.95
N ALA A 14 7.12 -3.25 11.64
CA ALA A 14 8.28 -3.29 12.53
C ALA A 14 7.97 -2.60 13.87
N ARG A 15 7.35 -1.42 13.87
CA ARG A 15 6.92 -0.72 15.07
C ARG A 15 5.93 -1.56 15.88
N GLY A 16 4.92 -2.11 15.23
CA GLY A 16 3.92 -2.94 15.90
C GLY A 16 4.50 -4.19 16.56
N PHE A 17 5.53 -4.81 15.97
CA PHE A 17 6.24 -5.92 16.62
C PHE A 17 7.12 -5.47 17.78
N LEU A 18 7.76 -4.30 17.71
CA LEU A 18 8.47 -3.70 18.84
C LEU A 18 7.52 -3.44 20.03
N ASP A 19 6.34 -2.88 19.77
CA ASP A 19 5.32 -2.63 20.80
C ASP A 19 4.79 -3.93 21.45
N ARG A 20 4.91 -5.06 20.76
CA ARG A 20 4.58 -6.39 21.26
C ARG A 20 5.75 -7.08 21.98
N GLY A 21 6.86 -6.39 22.19
CA GLY A 21 8.03 -6.88 22.93
C GLY A 21 9.01 -7.72 22.10
N HIS A 22 8.85 -7.77 20.75
CA HIS A 22 9.83 -8.41 19.89
C HIS A 22 11.05 -7.52 19.66
N ARG A 23 12.21 -8.14 19.42
CA ARG A 23 13.40 -7.43 18.93
C ARG A 23 13.35 -7.33 17.42
N VAL A 24 13.26 -6.13 16.90
CA VAL A 24 13.21 -5.87 15.45
C VAL A 24 14.36 -4.95 15.04
N VAL A 25 14.98 -5.27 13.92
CA VAL A 25 16.02 -4.43 13.28
C VAL A 25 15.71 -4.30 11.80
N LEU A 26 15.66 -3.08 11.31
CA LEU A 26 15.56 -2.80 9.89
C LEU A 26 16.96 -2.75 9.26
N TYR A 27 17.21 -3.59 8.26
CA TYR A 27 18.38 -3.49 7.40
C TYR A 27 18.01 -2.74 6.12
N ALA A 28 18.64 -1.59 5.87
CA ALA A 28 18.33 -0.75 4.72
C ALA A 28 19.59 -0.24 4.03
N THR A 29 19.45 0.17 2.77
CA THR A 29 20.54 0.80 2.02
C THR A 29 20.80 2.22 2.54
N PRO A 30 22.06 2.62 2.73
CA PRO A 30 22.42 4.01 3.12
C PRO A 30 21.77 5.03 2.16
N GLY A 31 21.24 6.12 2.70
CA GLY A 31 20.60 7.20 1.93
C GLY A 31 19.25 6.84 1.30
N SER A 32 18.68 5.65 1.59
CA SER A 32 17.33 5.32 1.16
C SER A 32 16.28 6.06 2.01
N ARG A 33 15.12 6.36 1.41
CA ARG A 33 14.04 7.05 2.10
C ARG A 33 13.55 6.29 3.34
N ILE A 34 13.43 4.95 3.26
CA ILE A 34 13.05 4.13 4.41
C ILE A 34 14.05 4.24 5.57
N ALA A 35 15.36 4.35 5.27
CA ALA A 35 16.38 4.55 6.30
C ALA A 35 16.25 5.92 6.97
N ALA A 36 15.90 6.97 6.22
CA ALA A 36 15.68 8.31 6.76
C ALA A 36 14.43 8.40 7.64
N GLU A 37 13.38 7.63 7.32
CA GLU A 37 12.10 7.66 8.03
C GLU A 37 12.06 6.71 9.25
N ALA A 38 12.88 5.66 9.29
CA ALA A 38 12.88 4.64 10.36
C ALA A 38 12.98 5.22 11.78
N PRO A 39 13.83 6.25 12.06
CA PRO A 39 13.88 6.87 13.39
C PRO A 39 12.55 7.49 13.81
N GLY A 40 11.80 8.09 12.89
CA GLY A 40 10.48 8.66 13.16
C GLY A 40 9.42 7.63 13.57
N TYR A 41 9.63 6.36 13.22
CA TYR A 41 8.81 5.22 13.66
C TYR A 41 9.41 4.53 14.90
N GLY A 42 10.55 4.99 15.43
CA GLY A 42 11.24 4.33 16.54
C GLY A 42 11.77 2.93 16.19
N VAL A 43 12.06 2.67 14.91
CA VAL A 43 12.55 1.37 14.43
C VAL A 43 14.08 1.37 14.39
N PRO A 44 14.75 0.45 15.14
CA PRO A 44 16.21 0.29 15.07
C PRO A 44 16.68 0.00 13.65
N LEU A 45 17.69 0.75 13.21
CA LEU A 45 18.20 0.73 11.84
C LEU A 45 19.67 0.33 11.80
N VAL A 46 20.02 -0.57 10.87
CA VAL A 46 21.39 -0.84 10.45
C VAL A 46 21.48 -0.64 8.95
N THR A 47 22.39 0.24 8.50
CA THR A 47 22.57 0.48 7.07
C THR A 47 23.63 -0.48 6.50
N LEU A 48 23.28 -1.14 5.38
CA LEU A 48 24.10 -2.09 4.68
C LEU A 48 24.09 -1.83 3.15
N PRO A 49 25.15 -2.19 2.40
CA PRO A 49 25.22 -1.99 0.95
C PRO A 49 24.37 -3.02 0.17
N ILE A 50 23.08 -3.12 0.51
CA ILE A 50 22.12 -4.11 -0.01
C ILE A 50 21.23 -3.58 -1.16
N GLY A 51 21.54 -2.40 -1.70
CA GLY A 51 20.73 -1.78 -2.77
C GLY A 51 20.88 -2.45 -4.14
N ARG A 52 21.88 -3.31 -4.32
CA ARG A 52 22.15 -4.07 -5.56
C ARG A 52 22.61 -5.47 -5.23
N LYS A 53 22.34 -6.44 -6.14
CA LYS A 53 22.78 -7.84 -6.03
C LYS A 53 24.29 -7.95 -6.25
N ARG A 54 25.09 -7.68 -5.21
CA ARG A 54 26.56 -7.72 -5.22
C ARG A 54 27.11 -8.60 -4.10
N PRO A 55 28.26 -9.28 -4.28
CA PRO A 55 28.87 -10.12 -3.24
C PRO A 55 29.13 -9.35 -1.93
N ALA A 56 29.55 -8.10 -2.02
CA ALA A 56 29.75 -7.24 -0.84
C ALA A 56 28.48 -7.08 0.01
N GLY A 57 27.30 -6.95 -0.63
CA GLY A 57 26.01 -6.89 0.06
C GLY A 57 25.67 -8.21 0.77
N VAL A 58 25.94 -9.35 0.12
CA VAL A 58 25.77 -10.68 0.72
C VAL A 58 26.67 -10.85 1.96
N ALA A 59 27.96 -10.53 1.84
CA ALA A 59 28.92 -10.65 2.94
C ALA A 59 28.60 -9.72 4.11
N ALA A 60 28.17 -8.47 3.82
CA ALA A 60 27.74 -7.53 4.86
C ALA A 60 26.50 -8.03 5.59
N LEU A 61 25.49 -8.51 4.86
CA LEU A 61 24.26 -9.05 5.44
C LEU A 61 24.54 -10.33 6.26
N ALA A 62 25.34 -11.26 5.74
CA ALA A 62 25.71 -12.48 6.47
C ALA A 62 26.41 -12.17 7.80
N ARG A 63 27.33 -11.19 7.82
CA ARG A 63 28.00 -10.75 9.07
C ARG A 63 27.01 -10.14 10.07
N ALA A 64 26.10 -9.28 9.59
CA ALA A 64 25.09 -8.66 10.44
C ALA A 64 24.12 -9.70 11.04
N LEU A 65 23.63 -10.63 10.22
CA LEU A 65 22.74 -11.71 10.67
C LEU A 65 23.44 -12.66 11.66
N LYS A 66 24.72 -12.97 11.45
CA LYS A 66 25.53 -13.79 12.39
C LYS A 66 25.68 -13.10 13.74
N ALA A 67 25.89 -11.79 13.77
CA ALA A 67 26.09 -11.03 15.01
C ALA A 67 24.79 -10.89 15.82
N ALA A 68 23.66 -10.69 15.15
CA ALA A 68 22.39 -10.36 15.82
C ALA A 68 21.52 -11.57 16.21
N ARG A 69 21.75 -12.75 15.62
CA ARG A 69 20.99 -14.01 15.88
C ARG A 69 19.48 -13.81 15.82
N HIS A 70 18.97 -13.55 14.61
CA HIS A 70 17.54 -13.42 14.36
C HIS A 70 16.88 -14.80 14.18
N ASP A 71 15.62 -14.93 14.61
CA ASP A 71 14.80 -16.12 14.34
C ASP A 71 14.26 -16.08 12.90
N VAL A 72 13.87 -14.89 12.43
CA VAL A 72 13.26 -14.67 11.10
C VAL A 72 13.91 -13.49 10.40
N VAL A 73 14.10 -13.62 9.09
CA VAL A 73 14.40 -12.52 8.17
C VAL A 73 13.22 -12.37 7.21
N ASN A 74 12.50 -11.25 7.30
CA ASN A 74 11.44 -10.89 6.36
C ASN A 74 11.99 -9.97 5.26
N THR A 75 11.84 -10.34 4.00
CA THR A 75 12.33 -9.60 2.84
C THR A 75 11.17 -9.03 2.03
N HIS A 76 11.36 -7.85 1.40
CA HIS A 76 10.28 -7.08 0.81
C HIS A 76 10.47 -6.74 -0.68
N SER A 77 11.68 -6.90 -1.21
CA SER A 77 12.01 -6.66 -2.62
C SER A 77 12.68 -7.86 -3.28
N SER A 78 12.84 -7.83 -4.60
CA SER A 78 13.59 -8.87 -5.30
C SER A 78 15.08 -8.85 -4.93
N THR A 79 15.65 -7.66 -4.71
CA THR A 79 17.08 -7.52 -4.42
C THR A 79 17.43 -8.06 -3.04
N ASP A 80 16.71 -7.65 -2.00
CA ASP A 80 16.95 -8.10 -0.63
C ASP A 80 16.68 -9.59 -0.45
N SER A 81 15.64 -10.12 -1.13
CA SER A 81 15.33 -11.56 -1.09
C SER A 81 16.47 -12.42 -1.64
N TRP A 82 17.08 -12.01 -2.77
CA TRP A 82 18.23 -12.71 -3.32
C TRP A 82 19.45 -12.63 -2.42
N LEU A 83 19.76 -11.44 -1.89
CA LEU A 83 20.88 -11.24 -0.98
C LEU A 83 20.70 -12.05 0.31
N ALA A 84 19.51 -12.01 0.90
CA ALA A 84 19.20 -12.76 2.11
C ALA A 84 19.23 -14.28 1.87
N ALA A 85 18.67 -14.76 0.75
CA ALA A 85 18.67 -16.18 0.41
C ALA A 85 20.08 -16.78 0.28
N VAL A 86 21.04 -16.00 -0.20
CA VAL A 86 22.45 -16.42 -0.26
C VAL A 86 23.12 -16.24 1.10
N ALA A 87 22.91 -15.11 1.77
CA ALA A 87 23.55 -14.79 3.04
C ALA A 87 23.20 -15.79 4.15
N VAL A 88 21.93 -16.18 4.29
CA VAL A 88 21.50 -17.14 5.32
C VAL A 88 22.14 -18.52 5.14
N ARG A 89 22.44 -18.93 3.90
CA ARG A 89 23.12 -20.21 3.61
C ARG A 89 24.61 -20.24 3.98
N MET A 90 25.19 -19.08 4.26
CA MET A 90 26.57 -18.99 4.76
C MET A 90 26.66 -19.13 6.28
N LEU A 91 25.51 -19.21 6.97
CA LEU A 91 25.43 -19.28 8.42
C LEU A 91 25.27 -20.72 8.87
N ARG A 92 25.89 -21.05 10.03
CA ARG A 92 25.75 -22.37 10.66
C ARG A 92 24.36 -22.56 11.28
N ASP A 93 23.81 -21.49 11.82
CA ASP A 93 22.49 -21.45 12.45
C ASP A 93 21.69 -20.30 11.76
N PRO A 94 21.07 -20.58 10.60
CA PRO A 94 20.44 -19.55 9.80
C PRO A 94 19.06 -19.18 10.32
N PRO A 95 18.69 -17.90 10.28
CA PRO A 95 17.31 -17.47 10.49
C PRO A 95 16.41 -18.00 9.38
N VAL A 96 15.13 -18.17 9.69
CA VAL A 96 14.14 -18.57 8.71
C VAL A 96 13.84 -17.40 7.76
N LEU A 97 13.86 -17.65 6.45
CA LEU A 97 13.61 -16.63 5.44
C LEU A 97 12.13 -16.60 5.08
N VAL A 98 11.47 -15.48 5.34
CA VAL A 98 10.13 -15.16 4.89
C VAL A 98 10.19 -14.05 3.83
N ARG A 99 9.27 -14.06 2.89
CA ARG A 99 9.18 -13.02 1.87
C ARG A 99 7.80 -12.39 1.85
N THR A 100 7.72 -11.09 2.05
CA THR A 100 6.50 -10.30 1.83
C THR A 100 6.54 -9.64 0.46
N ARG A 101 5.52 -9.92 -0.37
CA ARG A 101 5.41 -9.41 -1.72
C ARG A 101 4.29 -8.37 -1.81
N HIS A 102 4.65 -7.17 -2.27
CA HIS A 102 3.77 -5.99 -2.26
C HIS A 102 3.11 -5.66 -3.60
N VAL A 103 3.59 -6.21 -4.71
CA VAL A 103 3.15 -5.85 -6.05
C VAL A 103 2.71 -7.08 -6.85
N SER A 104 1.69 -6.91 -7.69
CA SER A 104 1.10 -7.97 -8.51
C SER A 104 1.79 -8.18 -9.86
N VAL A 105 2.96 -7.58 -10.09
CA VAL A 105 3.75 -7.83 -11.29
C VAL A 105 4.08 -9.33 -11.40
N PRO A 106 3.91 -9.96 -12.56
CA PRO A 106 4.21 -11.37 -12.76
C PRO A 106 5.62 -11.77 -12.30
N VAL A 107 5.73 -12.94 -11.70
CA VAL A 107 7.02 -13.50 -11.26
C VAL A 107 7.57 -14.40 -12.34
N PRO A 108 8.80 -14.18 -12.83
CA PRO A 108 9.43 -15.09 -13.76
C PRO A 108 9.52 -16.52 -13.23
N ASN A 109 9.41 -17.49 -14.14
CA ASN A 109 9.43 -18.92 -13.79
C ASN A 109 10.78 -19.59 -14.16
N ASP A 110 11.87 -18.80 -14.18
CA ASP A 110 13.22 -19.28 -14.37
C ASP A 110 13.71 -20.15 -13.18
N PRO A 111 14.75 -20.99 -13.39
CA PRO A 111 15.24 -21.88 -12.35
C PRO A 111 15.69 -21.17 -11.07
N GLY A 112 16.29 -19.98 -11.20
CA GLY A 112 16.75 -19.20 -10.05
C GLY A 112 15.57 -18.68 -9.24
N THR A 113 14.55 -18.12 -9.90
CA THR A 113 13.34 -17.64 -9.23
C THR A 113 12.58 -18.79 -8.57
N ARG A 114 12.45 -19.94 -9.22
CA ARG A 114 11.86 -21.15 -8.62
C ARG A 114 12.62 -21.60 -7.38
N TRP A 115 13.96 -21.63 -7.43
CA TRP A 115 14.79 -21.93 -6.26
C TRP A 115 14.54 -20.92 -5.13
N LEU A 116 14.55 -19.61 -5.41
CA LEU A 116 14.32 -18.57 -4.43
C LEU A 116 12.99 -18.75 -3.69
N TYR A 117 11.89 -18.96 -4.45
CA TYR A 117 10.56 -19.07 -3.86
C TYR A 117 10.24 -20.41 -3.23
N ARG A 118 10.73 -21.53 -3.82
CA ARG A 118 10.34 -22.88 -3.38
C ARG A 118 11.32 -23.51 -2.40
N LYS A 119 12.62 -23.14 -2.48
CA LYS A 119 13.68 -23.79 -1.69
C LYS A 119 14.34 -22.83 -0.70
N ALA A 120 14.54 -21.57 -1.07
CA ALA A 120 15.23 -20.59 -0.24
C ALA A 120 14.31 -19.91 0.77
N THR A 121 13.05 -19.73 0.43
CA THR A 121 12.04 -19.02 1.24
C THR A 121 11.15 -20.06 1.92
N ALA A 122 11.00 -19.99 3.24
CA ALA A 122 10.12 -20.87 4.01
C ALA A 122 8.64 -20.56 3.75
N ARG A 123 8.25 -19.28 3.80
CA ARG A 123 6.90 -18.82 3.55
C ARG A 123 6.88 -17.55 2.72
N VAL A 124 5.84 -17.39 1.92
CA VAL A 124 5.59 -16.18 1.14
C VAL A 124 4.32 -15.53 1.65
N VAL A 125 4.40 -14.26 2.00
CA VAL A 125 3.25 -13.42 2.36
C VAL A 125 2.95 -12.50 1.17
N THR A 126 1.67 -12.35 0.82
CA THR A 126 1.21 -11.42 -0.22
C THR A 126 0.29 -10.36 0.39
N THR A 127 0.19 -9.21 -0.27
CA THR A 127 -0.66 -8.10 0.20
C THR A 127 -2.08 -8.14 -0.34
N GLY A 128 -2.48 -9.25 -0.93
CA GLY A 128 -3.83 -9.49 -1.45
C GLY A 128 -3.99 -10.94 -1.90
N GLU A 129 -5.22 -11.44 -1.87
CA GLU A 129 -5.56 -12.82 -2.23
C GLU A 129 -5.36 -13.08 -3.73
N ALA A 130 -5.68 -12.10 -4.57
CA ALA A 130 -5.44 -12.19 -6.01
C ALA A 130 -3.96 -12.50 -6.33
N LEU A 131 -3.03 -11.86 -5.61
CA LEU A 131 -1.60 -12.13 -5.76
C LEU A 131 -1.20 -13.51 -5.22
N ARG A 132 -1.80 -13.97 -4.13
CA ARG A 132 -1.60 -15.32 -3.60
C ARG A 132 -2.01 -16.37 -4.64
N LEU A 133 -3.22 -16.25 -5.17
CA LEU A 133 -3.74 -17.15 -6.19
C LEU A 133 -2.90 -17.13 -7.47
N GLN A 134 -2.42 -15.97 -7.89
CA GLN A 134 -1.50 -15.84 -9.02
C GLN A 134 -0.21 -16.63 -8.80
N LEU A 135 0.44 -16.49 -7.64
CA LEU A 135 1.68 -17.21 -7.32
C LEU A 135 1.48 -18.73 -7.27
N VAL A 136 0.38 -19.19 -6.71
CA VAL A 136 0.03 -20.61 -6.68
C VAL A 136 -0.20 -21.15 -8.09
N ARG A 137 -1.02 -20.47 -8.90
CA ARG A 137 -1.37 -20.91 -10.25
C ARG A 137 -0.19 -20.82 -11.23
N ASP A 138 0.46 -19.64 -11.32
CA ASP A 138 1.42 -19.33 -12.37
C ASP A 138 2.84 -19.81 -12.02
N ASN A 139 3.21 -19.81 -10.73
CA ASN A 139 4.52 -20.21 -10.27
C ASN A 139 4.52 -21.58 -9.57
N GLY A 140 3.36 -22.24 -9.41
CA GLY A 140 3.21 -23.55 -8.78
C GLY A 140 3.76 -23.57 -7.35
N LEU A 141 3.50 -22.51 -6.57
CA LEU A 141 3.85 -22.50 -5.15
C LEU A 141 2.83 -23.32 -4.37
N ASP A 142 3.32 -24.00 -3.34
CA ASP A 142 2.48 -24.73 -2.41
C ASP A 142 1.51 -23.75 -1.70
N PRO A 143 0.19 -23.92 -1.83
CA PRO A 143 -0.81 -23.08 -1.17
C PRO A 143 -0.64 -22.97 0.35
N ALA A 144 -0.12 -24.02 0.99
CA ALA A 144 0.12 -24.06 2.43
C ALA A 144 1.29 -23.14 2.86
N ARG A 145 2.15 -22.74 1.93
CA ARG A 145 3.31 -21.88 2.17
C ARG A 145 3.13 -20.45 1.69
N VAL A 146 1.98 -20.12 1.09
CA VAL A 146 1.65 -18.76 0.61
C VAL A 146 0.41 -18.27 1.34
N GLU A 147 0.54 -17.15 2.04
CA GLU A 147 -0.54 -16.56 2.81
C GLU A 147 -0.81 -15.11 2.36
N SER A 148 -2.09 -14.75 2.17
CA SER A 148 -2.49 -13.37 1.90
C SER A 148 -2.68 -12.63 3.21
N ILE A 149 -1.81 -11.66 3.50
CA ILE A 149 -1.89 -10.77 4.67
C ILE A 149 -1.81 -9.33 4.17
N PRO A 150 -2.94 -8.70 3.88
CA PRO A 150 -3.00 -7.29 3.48
C PRO A 150 -2.38 -6.35 4.50
N THR A 151 -2.02 -5.16 4.08
CA THR A 151 -1.50 -4.12 4.97
C THR A 151 -2.57 -3.71 5.98
N GLY A 152 -2.22 -3.74 7.25
CA GLY A 152 -3.08 -3.27 8.33
C GLY A 152 -3.03 -1.75 8.47
N ILE A 153 -4.18 -1.16 8.75
CA ILE A 153 -4.34 0.26 9.00
C ILE A 153 -4.63 0.48 10.48
N ASP A 154 -3.94 1.43 11.08
CA ASP A 154 -4.28 1.91 12.42
C ASP A 154 -5.54 2.79 12.33
N ALA A 155 -6.68 2.25 12.75
CA ALA A 155 -7.95 2.95 12.70
C ALA A 155 -7.96 4.25 13.53
N SER A 156 -7.15 4.34 14.59
CA SER A 156 -7.09 5.51 15.46
C SER A 156 -6.51 6.74 14.75
N ALA A 157 -5.60 6.51 13.79
CA ALA A 157 -5.02 7.57 12.96
C ALA A 157 -6.03 8.22 12.00
N TYR A 158 -7.18 7.56 11.78
CA TYR A 158 -8.25 8.03 10.88
C TYR A 158 -9.55 8.32 11.64
N ALA A 159 -9.45 8.69 12.92
CA ALA A 159 -10.57 9.23 13.67
C ALA A 159 -11.07 10.50 12.97
N ALA A 160 -12.38 10.59 12.78
CA ALA A 160 -12.99 11.65 11.98
C ALA A 160 -12.71 13.03 12.62
N LEU A 161 -11.88 13.83 11.95
CA LEU A 161 -11.87 15.28 12.12
C LEU A 161 -13.15 15.84 11.48
N PRO A 162 -13.78 16.87 12.06
CA PRO A 162 -14.83 17.61 11.37
C PRO A 162 -14.31 18.09 10.00
N GLN A 163 -15.10 17.90 8.94
CA GLN A 163 -14.67 18.19 7.56
C GLN A 163 -14.14 19.60 7.38
N ASP A 164 -14.82 20.58 7.96
CA ASP A 164 -14.42 22.00 7.90
C ASP A 164 -13.06 22.24 8.57
N GLU A 165 -12.80 21.57 9.69
CA GLU A 165 -11.50 21.65 10.37
C GLU A 165 -10.41 21.02 9.51
N ALA A 166 -10.68 19.84 8.96
CA ALA A 166 -9.77 19.17 8.04
C ALA A 166 -9.45 20.05 6.82
N ARG A 167 -10.46 20.68 6.21
CA ARG A 167 -10.28 21.60 5.08
C ARG A 167 -9.41 22.80 5.44
N ARG A 168 -9.65 23.43 6.60
CA ARG A 168 -8.80 24.55 7.08
C ARG A 168 -7.36 24.12 7.28
N LEU A 169 -7.12 22.95 7.87
CA LEU A 169 -5.77 22.43 8.10
C LEU A 169 -4.98 22.21 6.81
N VAL A 170 -5.64 21.74 5.75
CA VAL A 170 -4.99 21.46 4.47
C VAL A 170 -5.12 22.59 3.44
N GLY A 171 -5.76 23.71 3.80
CA GLY A 171 -5.91 24.87 2.94
C GLY A 171 -6.84 24.63 1.74
N LEU A 172 -7.92 23.87 1.93
CA LEU A 172 -8.96 23.64 0.93
C LEU A 172 -10.20 24.52 1.23
N PRO A 173 -10.97 24.93 0.20
CA PRO A 173 -12.18 25.74 0.38
C PRO A 173 -13.25 24.96 1.14
N LEU A 174 -14.11 25.70 1.87
CA LEU A 174 -15.16 25.12 2.73
C LEU A 174 -16.48 24.87 1.98
N ASP A 175 -16.71 25.62 0.91
CA ASP A 175 -18.00 25.82 0.25
C ASP A 175 -18.15 25.12 -1.11
N VAL A 176 -17.16 24.31 -1.51
CA VAL A 176 -17.20 23.59 -2.78
C VAL A 176 -17.03 22.07 -2.56
N PRO A 177 -17.60 21.23 -3.44
CA PRO A 177 -17.36 19.79 -3.39
C PRO A 177 -15.90 19.45 -3.70
N ILE A 178 -15.31 18.53 -2.93
CA ILE A 178 -13.92 18.13 -3.08
C ILE A 178 -13.82 16.63 -3.31
N VAL A 179 -13.36 16.27 -4.50
CA VAL A 179 -12.95 14.90 -4.84
C VAL A 179 -11.44 14.78 -4.60
N GLY A 180 -10.98 13.67 -4.07
CA GLY A 180 -9.54 13.50 -3.84
C GLY A 180 -9.01 12.14 -4.17
N ILE A 181 -7.71 12.10 -4.49
CA ILE A 181 -6.92 10.89 -4.64
C ILE A 181 -5.66 10.98 -3.78
N VAL A 182 -5.36 9.90 -3.05
CA VAL A 182 -4.10 9.75 -2.31
C VAL A 182 -3.33 8.60 -2.95
N ALA A 183 -2.30 8.91 -3.73
CA ALA A 183 -1.50 7.87 -4.39
C ALA A 183 -0.17 8.42 -4.89
N THR A 184 0.85 7.55 -5.00
CA THR A 184 2.06 7.87 -5.80
C THR A 184 1.65 8.10 -7.26
N LEU A 185 2.14 9.17 -7.88
CA LEU A 185 1.80 9.56 -9.24
C LEU A 185 2.45 8.61 -10.27
N ARG A 186 1.79 7.45 -10.45
CA ARG A 186 2.14 6.40 -11.43
C ARG A 186 1.04 6.29 -12.47
N SER A 187 1.39 5.90 -13.70
CA SER A 187 0.45 5.84 -14.83
C SER A 187 -0.78 4.96 -14.55
N TRP A 188 -0.57 3.82 -13.86
CA TRP A 188 -1.66 2.87 -13.56
C TRP A 188 -2.58 3.25 -12.39
N LYS A 189 -2.28 4.34 -11.66
CA LYS A 189 -3.13 4.83 -10.56
C LYS A 189 -4.35 5.63 -11.04
N GLY A 190 -4.43 5.91 -12.34
CA GLY A 190 -5.60 6.49 -12.97
C GLY A 190 -5.79 8.00 -12.78
N HIS A 191 -4.76 8.73 -12.30
CA HIS A 191 -4.84 10.19 -12.11
C HIS A 191 -5.30 10.92 -13.37
N ARG A 192 -4.81 10.51 -14.55
CA ARG A 192 -5.21 11.12 -15.82
C ARG A 192 -6.72 10.96 -16.04
N HIS A 193 -7.26 9.75 -15.86
CA HIS A 193 -8.69 9.49 -16.02
C HIS A 193 -9.53 10.27 -15.00
N LEU A 194 -8.99 10.50 -13.80
CA LEU A 194 -9.66 11.33 -12.79
C LEU A 194 -9.67 12.81 -13.19
N VAL A 195 -8.59 13.34 -13.77
CA VAL A 195 -8.55 14.68 -14.35
C VAL A 195 -9.53 14.79 -15.51
N ASP A 196 -9.53 13.81 -16.42
CA ASP A 196 -10.48 13.78 -17.55
C ASP A 196 -11.95 13.70 -17.08
N SER A 197 -12.21 12.99 -15.98
CA SER A 197 -13.57 12.92 -15.40
C SER A 197 -14.06 14.27 -14.86
N LEU A 198 -13.15 15.10 -14.33
CA LEU A 198 -13.50 16.41 -13.78
C LEU A 198 -14.10 17.36 -14.83
N THR A 199 -13.77 17.18 -16.12
CA THR A 199 -14.41 17.93 -17.22
C THR A 199 -15.85 17.50 -17.49
N LYS A 200 -16.26 16.32 -16.98
CA LYS A 200 -17.56 15.68 -17.20
C LYS A 200 -18.45 15.69 -15.95
N VAL A 201 -17.86 15.99 -14.78
CA VAL A 201 -18.63 16.16 -13.54
C VAL A 201 -19.57 17.32 -13.67
N SER A 202 -20.88 17.07 -13.48
CA SER A 202 -21.94 18.06 -13.63
C SER A 202 -22.13 18.92 -12.38
N THR A 203 -21.68 18.43 -11.21
CA THR A 203 -21.77 19.18 -9.95
C THR A 203 -20.88 20.43 -10.02
N PRO A 204 -21.45 21.65 -9.91
CA PRO A 204 -20.71 22.90 -10.09
C PRO A 204 -19.54 23.05 -9.11
N HIS A 205 -18.49 23.73 -9.55
CA HIS A 205 -17.34 24.13 -8.75
C HIS A 205 -16.57 22.96 -8.08
N THR A 206 -16.86 21.70 -8.48
CA THR A 206 -16.13 20.54 -7.94
C THR A 206 -14.63 20.69 -8.14
N MET A 207 -13.88 20.57 -7.07
CA MET A 207 -12.41 20.58 -7.07
C MET A 207 -11.82 19.16 -6.95
N LEU A 208 -10.60 19.00 -7.45
CA LEU A 208 -9.83 17.78 -7.32
C LEU A 208 -8.56 18.01 -6.48
N ALA A 209 -8.40 17.28 -5.38
CA ALA A 209 -7.19 17.25 -4.59
C ALA A 209 -6.35 16.01 -4.96
N ILE A 210 -5.14 16.22 -5.45
CA ILE A 210 -4.17 15.15 -5.77
C ILE A 210 -3.10 15.15 -4.71
N VAL A 211 -3.14 14.16 -3.82
CA VAL A 211 -2.21 14.00 -2.69
C VAL A 211 -1.22 12.90 -3.00
N GLY A 212 0.03 13.27 -3.12
CA GLY A 212 1.14 12.40 -3.49
C GLY A 212 2.10 13.04 -4.46
N ASP A 213 3.16 12.32 -4.77
CA ASP A 213 4.17 12.73 -5.75
C ASP A 213 4.64 11.51 -6.55
N GLY A 214 5.34 11.74 -7.65
CA GLY A 214 5.87 10.65 -8.47
C GLY A 214 6.20 11.04 -9.91
N PRO A 215 6.67 10.06 -10.71
CA PRO A 215 7.20 10.32 -12.06
C PRO A 215 6.20 10.96 -13.03
N GLN A 216 4.90 10.89 -12.75
CA GLN A 216 3.87 11.46 -13.61
C GLN A 216 3.51 12.92 -13.28
N ARG A 217 4.18 13.55 -12.29
CA ARG A 217 3.84 14.89 -11.81
C ARG A 217 3.75 15.92 -12.94
N GLU A 218 4.83 16.13 -13.66
CA GLU A 218 4.90 17.12 -14.73
C GLU A 218 3.94 16.83 -15.89
N VAL A 219 3.73 15.52 -16.19
CA VAL A 219 2.78 15.10 -17.23
C VAL A 219 1.35 15.45 -16.85
N LEU A 220 1.00 15.23 -15.57
CA LEU A 220 -0.33 15.53 -15.05
C LEU A 220 -0.59 17.04 -14.95
N GLU A 221 0.40 17.83 -14.53
CA GLU A 221 0.30 19.30 -14.49
C GLU A 221 0.04 19.89 -15.87
N ARG A 222 0.81 19.46 -16.88
CA ARG A 222 0.56 19.84 -18.29
C ARG A 222 -0.81 19.38 -18.79
N HIS A 223 -1.26 18.21 -18.35
CA HIS A 223 -2.58 17.70 -18.74
C HIS A 223 -3.71 18.54 -18.13
N VAL A 224 -3.60 18.93 -16.85
CA VAL A 224 -4.53 19.81 -16.15
C VAL A 224 -4.62 21.19 -16.84
N ASP A 225 -3.45 21.74 -17.23
CA ASP A 225 -3.39 23.01 -17.98
C ASP A 225 -4.08 22.91 -19.35
N ALA A 226 -3.77 21.87 -20.12
CA ALA A 226 -4.38 21.62 -21.43
C ALA A 226 -5.90 21.40 -21.38
N GLN A 227 -6.43 20.95 -20.23
CA GLN A 227 -7.87 20.81 -19.99
C GLN A 227 -8.54 22.08 -19.41
N GLY A 228 -7.78 23.14 -19.17
CA GLY A 228 -8.28 24.38 -18.55
C GLY A 228 -8.70 24.23 -17.09
N LEU A 229 -8.11 23.27 -16.35
CA LEU A 229 -8.52 22.89 -15.00
C LEU A 229 -7.61 23.45 -13.89
N VAL A 230 -6.65 24.32 -14.18
CA VAL A 230 -5.64 24.84 -13.23
C VAL A 230 -6.28 25.35 -11.93
N GLY A 231 -7.40 26.08 -12.02
CA GLY A 231 -8.12 26.59 -10.84
C GLY A 231 -8.96 25.55 -10.09
N ARG A 232 -9.12 24.34 -10.63
CA ARG A 232 -9.94 23.26 -10.06
C ARG A 232 -9.14 22.07 -9.55
N VAL A 233 -7.84 22.03 -9.78
CA VAL A 233 -6.96 20.92 -9.36
C VAL A 233 -5.89 21.41 -8.41
N ARG A 234 -5.88 20.87 -7.21
CA ARG A 234 -4.85 21.13 -6.19
C ARG A 234 -3.87 19.95 -6.11
N PHE A 235 -2.63 20.16 -6.49
CA PHE A 235 -1.56 19.22 -6.24
C PHE A 235 -0.94 19.50 -4.87
N ALA A 236 -1.14 18.59 -3.93
CA ALA A 236 -0.65 18.72 -2.55
C ALA A 236 0.80 18.25 -2.37
N GLY A 237 1.35 17.52 -3.35
CA GLY A 237 2.66 16.87 -3.19
C GLY A 237 2.61 15.71 -2.20
N GLN A 238 3.79 15.20 -1.85
CA GLN A 238 3.93 14.12 -0.88
C GLN A 238 3.57 14.61 0.52
N GLN A 239 2.58 13.99 1.14
CA GLN A 239 2.16 14.27 2.52
C GLN A 239 2.61 13.14 3.45
N ARG A 240 3.05 13.50 4.65
CA ARG A 240 3.42 12.53 5.69
C ARG A 240 2.17 12.01 6.40
N ASP A 241 1.26 12.92 6.72
CA ASP A 241 -0.05 12.62 7.28
C ASP A 241 -1.13 12.89 6.24
N VAL A 242 -1.87 11.86 5.89
CA VAL A 242 -2.96 11.94 4.90
C VAL A 242 -4.35 11.98 5.56
N ALA A 243 -4.44 11.81 6.89
CA ALA A 243 -5.72 11.79 7.57
C ALA A 243 -6.50 13.12 7.43
N PRO A 244 -5.90 14.31 7.59
CA PRO A 244 -6.60 15.58 7.37
C PRO A 244 -7.04 15.74 5.91
N TRP A 245 -6.23 15.27 4.95
CA TRP A 245 -6.61 15.30 3.53
C TRP A 245 -7.82 14.43 3.25
N LEU A 246 -7.86 13.20 3.79
CA LEU A 246 -9.01 12.31 3.64
C LEU A 246 -10.26 12.90 4.32
N GLY A 247 -10.12 13.43 5.53
CA GLY A 247 -11.22 14.09 6.26
C GLY A 247 -11.81 15.29 5.54
N ALA A 248 -11.03 15.95 4.65
CA ALA A 248 -11.47 17.11 3.88
C ALA A 248 -12.33 16.75 2.65
N LEU A 249 -12.34 15.49 2.21
CA LEU A 249 -13.00 15.07 0.96
C LEU A 249 -14.50 14.82 1.15
N ASP A 250 -15.25 15.08 0.10
CA ASP A 250 -16.63 14.58 -0.09
C ASP A 250 -16.62 13.19 -0.74
N VAL A 251 -15.67 12.95 -1.66
CA VAL A 251 -15.51 11.69 -2.38
C VAL A 251 -14.03 11.36 -2.53
N PHE A 252 -13.65 10.16 -2.15
CA PHE A 252 -12.34 9.59 -2.46
C PHE A 252 -12.42 8.80 -3.77
N ALA A 253 -11.51 9.03 -4.71
CA ALA A 253 -11.45 8.31 -5.98
C ALA A 253 -10.10 7.62 -6.18
N LEU A 254 -10.11 6.31 -6.46
CA LEU A 254 -8.91 5.57 -6.86
C LEU A 254 -9.19 4.75 -8.13
N PRO A 255 -9.17 5.39 -9.32
CA PRO A 255 -9.50 4.74 -10.59
C PRO A 255 -8.30 4.00 -11.21
N SER A 256 -7.63 3.16 -10.42
CA SER A 256 -6.47 2.37 -10.87
C SER A 256 -6.83 1.46 -12.03
N THR A 257 -5.90 1.29 -12.97
CA THR A 257 -6.11 0.47 -14.18
C THR A 257 -5.43 -0.89 -14.10
N ALA A 258 -4.44 -1.06 -13.21
CA ALA A 258 -3.67 -2.31 -13.06
C ALA A 258 -2.82 -2.32 -11.77
N ASN A 259 -2.16 -3.46 -11.52
CA ASN A 259 -1.05 -3.64 -10.56
C ASN A 259 -1.36 -3.33 -9.08
N GLU A 260 -2.62 -3.42 -8.66
CA GLU A 260 -2.97 -3.23 -7.25
C GLU A 260 -2.86 -4.52 -6.44
N GLY A 261 -2.15 -4.45 -5.30
CA GLY A 261 -2.47 -5.23 -4.13
C GLY A 261 -3.72 -4.63 -3.46
N VAL A 262 -4.01 -4.95 -2.21
CA VAL A 262 -5.05 -4.20 -1.48
C VAL A 262 -4.52 -2.78 -1.23
N PRO A 263 -5.12 -1.72 -1.85
CA PRO A 263 -4.56 -0.38 -1.81
C PRO A 263 -4.72 0.25 -0.43
N GLN A 264 -3.60 0.65 0.19
CA GLN A 264 -3.64 1.29 1.51
C GLN A 264 -4.47 2.57 1.52
N ALA A 265 -4.34 3.41 0.49
CA ALA A 265 -5.07 4.69 0.45
C ALA A 265 -6.58 4.50 0.38
N LEU A 266 -7.07 3.47 -0.33
CA LEU A 266 -8.49 3.14 -0.35
C LEU A 266 -8.96 2.61 1.02
N LEU A 267 -8.17 1.76 1.67
CA LEU A 267 -8.45 1.34 3.05
C LEU A 267 -8.49 2.54 4.00
N GLN A 268 -7.51 3.44 3.91
CA GLN A 268 -7.44 4.66 4.73
C GLN A 268 -8.69 5.54 4.56
N ALA A 269 -9.15 5.73 3.31
CA ALA A 269 -10.37 6.45 3.00
C ALA A 269 -11.62 5.75 3.60
N MET A 270 -11.70 4.42 3.51
CA MET A 270 -12.78 3.64 4.12
C MET A 270 -12.75 3.72 5.66
N PHE A 271 -11.56 3.69 6.29
CA PHE A 271 -11.41 3.90 7.74
C PHE A 271 -11.79 5.32 8.16
N ALA A 272 -11.47 6.32 7.35
CA ALA A 272 -11.88 7.72 7.57
C ALA A 272 -13.39 7.94 7.36
N GLY A 273 -14.11 6.96 6.82
CA GLY A 273 -15.54 7.09 6.55
C GLY A 273 -15.86 7.97 5.34
N VAL A 274 -14.96 8.04 4.36
CA VAL A 274 -15.15 8.82 3.12
C VAL A 274 -15.81 7.93 2.07
N PRO A 275 -16.87 8.38 1.38
CA PRO A 275 -17.45 7.66 0.26
C PRO A 275 -16.43 7.45 -0.86
N CYS A 276 -16.34 6.21 -1.40
CA CYS A 276 -15.30 5.83 -2.33
C CYS A 276 -15.86 5.49 -3.71
N VAL A 277 -15.15 5.96 -4.76
CA VAL A 277 -15.28 5.48 -6.16
C VAL A 277 -13.97 4.83 -6.56
N THR A 278 -14.04 3.64 -7.14
CA THR A 278 -12.84 2.89 -7.54
C THR A 278 -13.12 1.98 -8.74
N THR A 279 -12.15 1.15 -9.12
CA THR A 279 -12.25 0.15 -10.18
C THR A 279 -12.03 -1.26 -9.62
N ALA A 280 -12.22 -2.28 -10.45
CA ALA A 280 -11.95 -3.67 -10.06
C ALA A 280 -10.51 -4.12 -10.37
N ALA A 281 -9.52 -3.20 -10.38
CA ALA A 281 -8.14 -3.53 -10.69
C ALA A 281 -7.45 -4.33 -9.57
N GLY A 282 -6.77 -5.43 -9.92
CA GLY A 282 -5.97 -6.23 -9.00
C GLY A 282 -6.76 -6.77 -7.81
N ALA A 283 -6.33 -6.45 -6.59
CA ALA A 283 -6.97 -6.87 -5.35
C ALA A 283 -7.99 -5.86 -4.78
N ILE A 284 -8.34 -4.81 -5.52
CA ILE A 284 -9.38 -3.85 -5.09
C ILE A 284 -10.71 -4.54 -4.75
N PRO A 285 -11.20 -5.55 -5.52
CA PRO A 285 -12.43 -6.26 -5.19
C PRO A 285 -12.46 -6.95 -3.83
N GLU A 286 -11.30 -7.14 -3.20
CA GLU A 286 -11.22 -7.69 -1.83
C GLU A 286 -11.81 -6.73 -0.78
N ILE A 287 -11.85 -5.42 -1.07
CA ILE A 287 -12.34 -4.38 -0.14
C ILE A 287 -13.48 -3.52 -0.72
N ALA A 288 -13.54 -3.36 -2.04
CA ALA A 288 -14.54 -2.55 -2.72
C ALA A 288 -15.57 -3.44 -3.42
N ARG A 289 -16.81 -3.41 -2.92
CA ARG A 289 -17.97 -4.11 -3.47
C ARG A 289 -18.95 -3.08 -4.00
N ASP A 290 -19.27 -3.19 -5.29
CA ASP A 290 -20.15 -2.20 -5.95
C ASP A 290 -21.51 -2.09 -5.27
N GLY A 291 -21.92 -0.86 -4.98
CA GLY A 291 -23.19 -0.55 -4.32
C GLY A 291 -23.28 -0.94 -2.85
N GLU A 292 -22.26 -1.66 -2.30
CA GLU A 292 -22.20 -2.08 -0.89
C GLU A 292 -21.19 -1.25 -0.08
N THR A 293 -19.92 -1.22 -0.50
CA THR A 293 -18.84 -0.52 0.22
C THR A 293 -18.18 0.60 -0.59
N ALA A 294 -18.46 0.66 -1.88
CA ALA A 294 -17.98 1.70 -2.80
C ALA A 294 -18.87 1.72 -4.04
N LEU A 295 -18.67 2.71 -4.92
CA LEU A 295 -19.07 2.60 -6.31
C LEU A 295 -17.89 2.11 -7.13
N VAL A 296 -18.10 1.05 -7.92
CA VAL A 296 -17.04 0.43 -8.75
C VAL A 296 -17.37 0.69 -10.21
N VAL A 297 -16.43 1.33 -10.92
CA VAL A 297 -16.58 1.71 -12.33
C VAL A 297 -15.57 0.95 -13.21
N PRO A 298 -15.83 0.83 -14.53
CA PRO A 298 -14.84 0.29 -15.46
C PRO A 298 -13.51 1.08 -15.39
N PRO A 299 -12.35 0.41 -15.48
CA PRO A 299 -11.07 1.09 -15.56
C PRO A 299 -10.96 1.91 -16.87
N ALA A 300 -10.22 3.02 -16.80
CA ALA A 300 -10.00 3.93 -17.94
C ALA A 300 -11.27 4.50 -18.58
N ASP A 301 -12.35 4.64 -17.80
CA ASP A 301 -13.61 5.26 -18.22
C ASP A 301 -13.91 6.56 -17.42
N PRO A 302 -13.46 7.73 -17.92
CA PRO A 302 -13.73 9.01 -17.27
C PRO A 302 -15.21 9.39 -17.19
N ALA A 303 -16.06 8.89 -18.10
CA ALA A 303 -17.49 9.21 -18.08
C ALA A 303 -18.20 8.44 -16.96
N ALA A 304 -17.95 7.14 -16.83
CA ALA A 304 -18.47 6.35 -15.74
C ALA A 304 -17.95 6.86 -14.38
N LEU A 305 -16.68 7.29 -14.31
CA LEU A 305 -16.09 7.87 -13.10
C LEU A 305 -16.78 9.18 -12.70
N ALA A 306 -17.03 10.09 -13.67
CA ALA A 306 -17.76 11.33 -13.43
C ALA A 306 -19.20 11.07 -12.94
N SER A 307 -19.92 10.16 -13.59
CA SER A 307 -21.28 9.78 -13.19
C SER A 307 -21.34 9.24 -11.76
N ALA A 308 -20.37 8.39 -11.37
CA ALA A 308 -20.28 7.85 -10.01
C ALA A 308 -19.96 8.95 -8.98
N ILE A 309 -19.07 9.88 -9.32
CA ILE A 309 -18.75 11.04 -8.48
C ILE A 309 -20.00 11.92 -8.28
N ASP A 310 -20.68 12.31 -9.37
CA ASP A 310 -21.89 13.12 -9.30
C ASP A 310 -22.99 12.46 -8.46
N ARG A 311 -23.15 11.14 -8.60
CA ARG A 311 -24.12 10.38 -7.81
C ARG A 311 -23.82 10.46 -6.30
N LEU A 312 -22.56 10.38 -5.87
CA LEU A 312 -22.18 10.51 -4.47
C LEU A 312 -22.29 11.94 -3.96
N LEU A 313 -22.01 12.94 -4.80
CA LEU A 313 -22.13 14.35 -4.44
C LEU A 313 -23.60 14.79 -4.32
N ALA A 314 -24.48 14.28 -5.18
CA ALA A 314 -25.91 14.57 -5.17
C ALA A 314 -26.67 13.81 -4.07
N ASP A 315 -26.31 12.57 -3.76
CA ASP A 315 -26.99 11.71 -2.79
C ASP A 315 -26.08 11.44 -1.57
N ARG A 316 -26.14 12.37 -0.61
CA ARG A 316 -25.39 12.25 0.66
C ARG A 316 -25.79 11.02 1.48
N ALA A 317 -27.04 10.59 1.40
CA ALA A 317 -27.51 9.41 2.13
C ALA A 317 -26.87 8.12 1.59
N LEU A 318 -26.76 8.01 0.24
CA LEU A 318 -26.01 6.94 -0.41
C LEU A 318 -24.55 6.96 0.02
N GLY A 319 -23.90 8.13 -0.03
CA GLY A 319 -22.49 8.29 0.38
C GLY A 319 -22.26 7.82 1.81
N THR A 320 -23.06 8.29 2.76
CA THR A 320 -22.98 7.91 4.18
C THR A 320 -23.22 6.41 4.38
N ARG A 321 -24.18 5.82 3.69
CA ARG A 321 -24.47 4.38 3.75
C ARG A 321 -23.28 3.56 3.28
N LEU A 322 -22.72 3.89 2.10
CA LEU A 322 -21.56 3.17 1.55
C LEU A 322 -20.33 3.29 2.45
N ALA A 323 -20.03 4.51 2.93
CA ALA A 323 -18.89 4.77 3.81
C ALA A 323 -19.01 4.02 5.14
N SER A 324 -20.19 4.00 5.75
CA SER A 324 -20.46 3.27 6.99
C SER A 324 -20.31 1.76 6.79
N ALA A 325 -20.85 1.21 5.71
CA ALA A 325 -20.71 -0.20 5.36
C ALA A 325 -19.25 -0.57 5.06
N ALA A 326 -18.52 0.29 4.33
CA ALA A 326 -17.10 0.12 4.06
C ALA A 326 -16.29 0.05 5.36
N ARG A 327 -16.48 1.02 6.27
CA ARG A 327 -15.78 1.06 7.56
C ARG A 327 -16.08 -0.17 8.41
N ALA A 328 -17.34 -0.59 8.49
CA ALA A 328 -17.74 -1.80 9.21
C ALA A 328 -17.11 -3.08 8.61
N TYR A 329 -16.98 -3.14 7.29
CA TYR A 329 -16.36 -4.26 6.59
C TYR A 329 -14.84 -4.33 6.80
N VAL A 330 -14.12 -3.19 6.68
CA VAL A 330 -12.66 -3.17 6.71
C VAL A 330 -12.08 -3.25 8.12
N THR A 331 -12.75 -2.69 9.13
CA THR A 331 -12.22 -2.59 10.50
C THR A 331 -11.79 -3.93 11.08
N PRO A 332 -12.59 -5.00 11.09
CA PRO A 332 -12.19 -6.28 11.67
C PRO A 332 -11.19 -7.07 10.80
N ARG A 333 -11.04 -6.72 9.52
CA ARG A 333 -10.28 -7.51 8.54
C ARG A 333 -8.93 -6.92 8.20
N PHE A 334 -8.85 -5.59 8.19
CA PHE A 334 -7.69 -4.83 7.71
C PHE A 334 -7.12 -3.88 8.77
N GLY A 335 -7.46 -4.08 10.04
CA GLY A 335 -6.86 -3.36 11.16
C GLY A 335 -5.40 -3.77 11.38
N LEU A 336 -4.59 -2.85 11.91
CA LEU A 336 -3.17 -3.09 12.20
C LEU A 336 -2.98 -4.30 13.13
N ALA A 337 -3.76 -4.41 14.19
CA ALA A 337 -3.69 -5.53 15.12
C ALA A 337 -3.92 -6.87 14.42
N THR A 338 -4.93 -6.96 13.54
CA THR A 338 -5.25 -8.16 12.75
C THR A 338 -4.07 -8.54 11.82
N MET A 339 -3.46 -7.56 11.15
CA MET A 339 -2.27 -7.82 10.32
C MET A 339 -1.12 -8.37 11.17
N LEU A 340 -0.81 -7.75 12.30
CA LEU A 340 0.28 -8.18 13.18
C LEU A 340 0.04 -9.59 13.75
N ASP A 341 -1.20 -9.92 14.14
CA ASP A 341 -1.55 -11.27 14.62
C ASP A 341 -1.34 -12.33 13.54
N ARG A 342 -1.71 -12.01 12.30
CA ARG A 342 -1.53 -12.92 11.16
C ARG A 342 -0.06 -13.05 10.78
N MET A 343 0.71 -11.97 10.81
CA MET A 343 2.15 -11.99 10.56
C MET A 343 2.89 -12.79 11.64
N ASP A 344 2.56 -12.62 12.93
CA ASP A 344 3.14 -13.43 14.01
C ASP A 344 2.88 -14.92 13.80
N LYS A 345 1.64 -15.30 13.48
CA LYS A 345 1.30 -16.68 13.15
C LYS A 345 2.09 -17.21 11.95
N ALA A 346 2.25 -16.39 10.90
CA ALA A 346 3.02 -16.78 9.71
C ALA A 346 4.52 -16.99 10.06
N PHE A 347 5.10 -16.12 10.88
CA PHE A 347 6.48 -16.25 11.34
C PHE A 347 6.67 -17.49 12.23
N ARG A 348 5.78 -17.75 13.20
CA ARG A 348 5.83 -18.95 14.05
C ARG A 348 5.75 -20.23 13.24
N ARG A 349 4.81 -20.31 12.30
CA ARG A 349 4.71 -21.46 11.38
C ARG A 349 5.96 -21.64 10.53
N ALA A 350 6.58 -20.54 10.06
CA ALA A 350 7.83 -20.62 9.31
C ALA A 350 8.96 -21.24 10.15
N ILE A 351 9.07 -20.85 11.43
CA ILE A 351 10.04 -21.39 12.38
C ILE A 351 9.77 -22.87 12.67
N GLU A 352 8.51 -23.25 12.88
CA GLU A 352 8.11 -24.65 13.13
C GLU A 352 8.41 -25.55 11.93
N ASP A 353 8.06 -25.10 10.71
CA ASP A 353 8.32 -25.85 9.47
C ASP A 353 9.82 -26.04 9.20
N ALA A 354 10.67 -25.10 9.63
CA ALA A 354 12.12 -25.20 9.47
C ALA A 354 12.80 -26.17 10.47
N LYS A 355 12.11 -26.52 11.57
CA LYS A 355 12.61 -27.49 12.58
C LYS A 355 12.23 -28.94 12.26
N ARG A 356 11.32 -29.16 11.31
CA ARG A 356 10.90 -30.48 10.79
C ARG A 356 11.80 -30.92 9.65
#